data_5d935530b3716b6f3b0462aefd68dae3
#
_entry.id   5d935530b3716b6f3b0462aefd68dae3
#
_cell.length_a   1.000
_cell.length_b   1.000
_cell.length_c   1.000
_cell.angle_alpha   90.00
_cell.angle_beta   90.00
_cell.angle_gamma   90.00
#
_symmetry.space_group_name_H-M   'P 1'
#
loop_
_entity.id
_entity.type
_entity.pdbx_description
1 polymer ?
#
loop_
_entity_poly.entity_id
_entity_poly.type
_entity_poly.pdbx_seq_one_letter_code
_entity_poly.pdbx_strand_id
1 'polypeptide(L)'
;MTSIDALDAQIMLALDDDPDATILSLARTLGIARNTVHARLRRLAEDGALKPFSQRLDLHALGYALVAFMSLSISQTDPGIVAGLLEVPEVISAHHTTGDADILVQVVAKSTHDLHRITDAILAVDGVVRTSTVISLDEAIPYRPDALLRVAAGSRPGPGRTQGRI
;
A
#
# COMPACT_ATOMS: atom_id res chain seq x y z
N MET A 1 -12.94 14.94 2.42
CA MET A 1 -12.62 13.67 1.71
C MET A 1 -13.05 13.85 0.26
N THR A 2 -12.10 13.81 -0.65
CA THR A 2 -12.40 13.93 -2.08
C THR A 2 -13.04 12.65 -2.56
N SER A 3 -14.23 12.75 -3.14
CA SER A 3 -14.87 11.63 -3.83
C SER A 3 -14.24 11.50 -5.21
N ILE A 4 -13.78 10.30 -5.57
CA ILE A 4 -13.31 9.96 -6.91
C ILE A 4 -14.56 9.80 -7.80
N ASP A 5 -14.63 10.60 -8.87
CA ASP A 5 -15.69 10.46 -9.87
C ASP A 5 -15.31 9.47 -11.00
N ALA A 6 -16.23 9.20 -11.91
CA ALA A 6 -16.02 8.25 -13.00
C ALA A 6 -14.84 8.66 -13.91
N LEU A 7 -14.66 9.95 -14.17
CA LEU A 7 -13.57 10.45 -15.00
C LEU A 7 -12.22 10.34 -14.28
N ASP A 8 -12.17 10.60 -12.97
CA ASP A 8 -10.98 10.36 -12.15
C ASP A 8 -10.57 8.90 -12.20
N ALA A 9 -11.53 7.99 -12.04
CA ALA A 9 -11.30 6.55 -12.12
C ALA A 9 -10.77 6.12 -13.49
N GLN A 10 -11.29 6.67 -14.58
CA GLN A 10 -10.82 6.42 -15.95
C GLN A 10 -9.37 6.91 -16.15
N ILE A 11 -9.03 8.08 -15.62
CA ILE A 11 -7.67 8.61 -15.67
C ILE A 11 -6.69 7.70 -14.90
N MET A 12 -7.10 7.25 -13.72
CA MET A 12 -6.26 6.36 -12.89
C MET A 12 -6.07 4.99 -13.55
N LEU A 13 -7.11 4.41 -14.17
CA LEU A 13 -7.00 3.16 -14.93
C LEU A 13 -6.09 3.30 -16.14
N ALA A 14 -6.16 4.41 -16.87
CA ALA A 14 -5.28 4.67 -18.01
C ALA A 14 -3.80 4.82 -17.58
N LEU A 15 -3.53 5.38 -16.39
CA LEU A 15 -2.20 5.41 -15.80
C LEU A 15 -1.74 4.04 -15.29
N ASP A 16 -2.65 3.20 -14.83
CA ASP A 16 -2.32 1.84 -14.42
C ASP A 16 -1.95 0.95 -15.61
N ASP A 17 -2.62 1.18 -16.76
CA ASP A 17 -2.32 0.49 -18.03
C ASP A 17 -1.01 0.99 -18.68
N ASP A 18 -0.72 2.28 -18.59
CA ASP A 18 0.51 2.92 -19.10
C ASP A 18 1.03 3.95 -18.08
N PRO A 19 1.90 3.52 -17.15
CA PRO A 19 2.47 4.39 -16.12
C PRO A 19 3.32 5.55 -16.64
N ASP A 20 3.84 5.43 -17.87
CA ASP A 20 4.65 6.46 -18.53
C ASP A 20 3.82 7.37 -19.44
N ALA A 21 2.48 7.21 -19.46
CA ALA A 21 1.59 8.01 -20.28
C ALA A 21 1.75 9.51 -19.99
N THR A 22 1.95 10.27 -21.06
CA THR A 22 1.96 11.73 -20.96
C THR A 22 0.54 12.28 -20.76
N ILE A 23 0.42 13.47 -20.18
CA ILE A 23 -0.88 14.17 -20.06
C ILE A 23 -1.58 14.30 -21.42
N LEU A 24 -0.79 14.49 -22.50
CA LEU A 24 -1.33 14.58 -23.86
C LEU A 24 -1.85 13.22 -24.35
N SER A 25 -1.14 12.16 -24.07
CA SER A 25 -1.57 10.77 -24.40
C SER A 25 -2.87 10.45 -23.67
N LEU A 26 -2.93 10.67 -22.36
CA LEU A 26 -4.15 10.46 -21.55
C LEU A 26 -5.35 11.26 -22.08
N ALA A 27 -5.14 12.53 -22.41
CA ALA A 27 -6.17 13.40 -22.96
C ALA A 27 -6.75 12.84 -24.29
N ARG A 28 -5.88 12.33 -25.17
CA ARG A 28 -6.28 11.70 -26.43
C ARG A 28 -7.04 10.40 -26.20
N THR A 29 -6.50 9.52 -25.35
CA THR A 29 -7.14 8.22 -25.04
C THR A 29 -8.52 8.39 -24.44
N LEU A 30 -8.68 9.38 -23.56
CA LEU A 30 -9.96 9.62 -22.86
C LEU A 30 -10.89 10.59 -23.59
N GLY A 31 -10.46 11.21 -24.70
CA GLY A 31 -11.27 12.15 -25.46
C GLY A 31 -11.59 13.46 -24.71
N ILE A 32 -10.69 13.92 -23.82
CA ILE A 32 -10.90 15.12 -22.99
C ILE A 32 -9.77 16.15 -23.18
N ALA A 33 -9.99 17.38 -22.70
CA ALA A 33 -9.00 18.43 -22.80
C ALA A 33 -7.77 18.15 -21.92
N ARG A 34 -6.57 18.46 -22.42
CA ARG A 34 -5.29 18.34 -21.70
C ARG A 34 -5.31 19.01 -20.32
N ASN A 35 -5.88 20.23 -20.25
CA ASN A 35 -5.96 20.97 -19.00
C ASN A 35 -6.87 20.28 -17.96
N THR A 36 -7.90 19.56 -18.42
CA THR A 36 -8.77 18.77 -17.54
C THR A 36 -8.01 17.60 -16.92
N VAL A 37 -7.23 16.86 -17.70
CA VAL A 37 -6.38 15.77 -17.19
C VAL A 37 -5.41 16.32 -16.15
N HIS A 38 -4.69 17.40 -16.49
CA HIS A 38 -3.70 18.02 -15.60
C HIS A 38 -4.32 18.47 -14.26
N ALA A 39 -5.45 19.20 -14.32
CA ALA A 39 -6.14 19.68 -13.13
C ALA A 39 -6.61 18.53 -12.22
N ARG A 40 -7.14 17.45 -12.80
CA ARG A 40 -7.60 16.28 -12.06
C ARG A 40 -6.45 15.52 -11.41
N LEU A 41 -5.38 15.24 -12.15
CA LEU A 41 -4.18 14.56 -11.58
C LEU A 41 -3.58 15.36 -10.44
N ARG A 42 -3.49 16.69 -10.60
CA ARG A 42 -3.00 17.58 -9.56
C ARG A 42 -3.88 17.50 -8.31
N ARG A 43 -5.21 17.61 -8.47
CA ARG A 43 -6.16 17.48 -7.35
C ARG A 43 -6.05 16.11 -6.68
N LEU A 44 -6.01 15.00 -7.43
CA LEU A 44 -5.88 13.65 -6.89
C LEU A 44 -4.60 13.46 -6.09
N ALA A 45 -3.50 14.10 -6.52
CA ALA A 45 -2.24 14.08 -5.78
C ALA A 45 -2.31 14.94 -4.50
N GLU A 46 -2.84 16.16 -4.59
CA GLU A 46 -3.01 17.08 -3.44
C GLU A 46 -3.94 16.49 -2.37
N ASP A 47 -4.98 15.77 -2.78
CA ASP A 47 -5.94 15.10 -1.89
C ASP A 47 -5.44 13.75 -1.37
N GLY A 48 -4.25 13.31 -1.74
CA GLY A 48 -3.64 12.04 -1.32
C GLY A 48 -4.32 10.79 -1.91
N ALA A 49 -5.15 10.94 -2.94
CA ALA A 49 -5.75 9.81 -3.66
C ALA A 49 -4.69 9.07 -4.51
N LEU A 50 -3.73 9.81 -5.07
CA LEU A 50 -2.54 9.23 -5.69
C LEU A 50 -1.43 9.11 -4.64
N LYS A 51 -0.96 7.90 -4.45
CA LYS A 51 0.09 7.57 -3.50
C LYS A 51 1.49 7.83 -4.07
N PRO A 52 2.52 8.04 -3.21
CA PRO A 52 3.90 8.19 -3.64
C PRO A 52 4.39 7.01 -4.47
N PHE A 53 5.37 7.27 -5.35
CA PHE A 53 5.99 6.23 -6.19
C PHE A 53 6.57 5.08 -5.38
N SER A 54 7.11 5.33 -4.18
CA SER A 54 7.68 4.31 -3.28
C SER A 54 6.69 3.19 -2.93
N GLN A 55 5.40 3.42 -3.00
CA GLN A 55 4.38 2.38 -2.77
C GLN A 55 4.20 1.43 -3.96
N ARG A 56 4.90 1.65 -5.07
CA ARG A 56 4.94 0.77 -6.25
C ARG A 56 6.20 -0.08 -6.31
N LEU A 57 7.13 0.06 -5.36
CA LEU A 57 8.37 -0.70 -5.37
C LEU A 57 8.13 -2.16 -5.01
N ASP A 58 8.75 -3.04 -5.78
CA ASP A 58 8.86 -4.44 -5.41
C ASP A 58 9.91 -4.59 -4.30
N LEU A 59 9.50 -5.10 -3.16
CA LEU A 59 10.35 -5.27 -1.99
C LEU A 59 11.43 -6.34 -2.21
N HIS A 60 11.17 -7.33 -3.07
CA HIS A 60 12.18 -8.30 -3.48
C HIS A 60 13.34 -7.64 -4.22
N ALA A 61 13.08 -6.64 -5.06
CA ALA A 61 14.12 -5.87 -5.74
C ALA A 61 15.02 -5.10 -4.77
N LEU A 62 14.54 -4.82 -3.54
CA LEU A 62 15.32 -4.25 -2.44
C LEU A 62 16.00 -5.31 -1.58
N GLY A 63 15.87 -6.60 -1.92
CA GLY A 63 16.49 -7.72 -1.20
C GLY A 63 15.67 -8.24 -0.01
N TYR A 64 14.44 -7.80 0.18
CA TYR A 64 13.56 -8.31 1.22
C TYR A 64 12.75 -9.49 0.69
N ALA A 65 13.22 -10.70 1.02
CA ALA A 65 12.61 -11.94 0.53
C ALA A 65 11.42 -12.43 1.36
N LEU A 66 11.24 -11.90 2.56
CA LEU A 66 10.17 -12.31 3.47
C LEU A 66 9.22 -11.15 3.76
N VAL A 67 7.94 -11.45 3.74
CA VAL A 67 6.87 -10.60 4.28
C VAL A 67 6.27 -11.29 5.49
N ALA A 68 6.06 -10.57 6.58
CA ALA A 68 5.41 -11.08 7.76
C ALA A 68 4.39 -10.09 8.31
N PHE A 69 3.39 -10.61 8.99
CA PHE A 69 2.39 -9.85 9.71
C PHE A 69 2.57 -10.09 11.20
N MET A 70 2.65 -9.01 11.97
CA MET A 70 2.86 -9.07 13.41
C MET A 70 1.68 -8.45 14.13
N SER A 71 1.03 -9.24 14.97
CA SER A 71 -0.01 -8.78 15.89
C SER A 71 0.64 -8.30 17.17
N LEU A 72 0.46 -7.03 17.53
CA LEU A 72 1.02 -6.43 18.73
C LEU A 72 -0.06 -6.26 19.79
N SER A 73 0.26 -6.62 21.04
CA SER A 73 -0.49 -6.20 22.22
C SER A 73 0.27 -5.08 22.92
N ILE A 74 -0.44 -4.01 23.29
CA ILE A 74 0.14 -2.82 23.91
C ILE A 74 -0.43 -2.60 25.31
N SER A 75 0.36 -2.00 26.20
CA SER A 75 -0.06 -1.75 27.59
C SER A 75 -1.08 -0.62 27.73
N GLN A 76 -1.01 0.37 26.85
CA GLN A 76 -1.95 1.49 26.74
C GLN A 76 -1.76 2.16 25.38
N THR A 77 -2.82 2.82 24.89
CA THR A 77 -2.76 3.56 23.63
C THR A 77 -1.90 4.82 23.82
N ASP A 78 -0.64 4.76 23.37
CA ASP A 78 0.30 5.88 23.43
C ASP A 78 0.72 6.27 22.00
N PRO A 79 0.64 7.56 21.62
CA PRO A 79 1.20 8.06 20.37
C PRO A 79 2.68 7.73 20.16
N GLY A 80 3.45 7.55 21.24
CA GLY A 80 4.86 7.15 21.22
C GLY A 80 5.10 5.79 20.57
N ILE A 81 4.15 4.86 20.65
CA ILE A 81 4.27 3.53 20.04
C ILE A 81 4.38 3.64 18.51
N VAL A 82 3.53 4.45 17.88
CA VAL A 82 3.59 4.67 16.43
C VAL A 82 4.92 5.33 16.05
N ALA A 83 5.39 6.29 16.83
CA ALA A 83 6.68 6.92 16.60
C ALA A 83 7.83 5.90 16.71
N GLY A 84 7.81 5.03 17.72
CA GLY A 84 8.80 3.96 17.89
C GLY A 84 8.78 2.93 16.75
N LEU A 85 7.60 2.57 16.26
CA LEU A 85 7.47 1.67 15.10
C LEU A 85 8.01 2.31 13.81
N LEU A 86 7.90 3.62 13.64
CA LEU A 86 8.45 4.35 12.49
C LEU A 86 9.99 4.37 12.47
N GLU A 87 10.64 4.17 13.62
CA GLU A 87 12.12 4.06 13.70
C GLU A 87 12.63 2.69 13.24
N VAL A 88 11.74 1.72 12.97
CA VAL A 88 12.09 0.41 12.42
C VAL A 88 11.79 0.43 10.90
N PRO A 89 12.81 0.57 10.03
CA PRO A 89 12.60 0.79 8.60
C PRO A 89 11.88 -0.36 7.90
N GLU A 90 11.98 -1.55 8.44
CA GLU A 90 11.33 -2.75 7.91
C GLU A 90 9.82 -2.82 8.21
N VAL A 91 9.30 -1.92 9.04
CA VAL A 91 7.87 -1.73 9.25
C VAL A 91 7.31 -0.93 8.05
N ILE A 92 6.59 -1.59 7.17
CA ILE A 92 6.06 -0.98 5.95
C ILE A 92 4.60 -0.52 6.08
N SER A 93 3.86 -1.07 7.04
CA SER A 93 2.53 -0.56 7.40
C SER A 93 2.17 -0.97 8.84
N ALA A 94 1.32 -0.17 9.49
CA ALA A 94 0.74 -0.46 10.80
C ALA A 94 -0.72 0.00 10.83
N HIS A 95 -1.58 -0.82 11.44
CA HIS A 95 -3.01 -0.56 11.55
C HIS A 95 -3.49 -0.83 12.96
N HIS A 96 -4.19 0.13 13.58
CA HIS A 96 -4.97 -0.18 14.78
C HIS A 96 -6.10 -1.13 14.42
N THR A 97 -6.28 -2.17 15.21
CA THR A 97 -7.27 -3.21 14.94
C THR A 97 -8.27 -3.36 16.07
N THR A 98 -9.41 -3.95 15.77
CA THR A 98 -10.37 -4.45 16.75
C THR A 98 -10.14 -5.94 16.95
N GLY A 99 -10.28 -6.46 18.17
CA GLY A 99 -10.11 -7.87 18.48
C GLY A 99 -8.91 -8.15 19.38
N ASP A 100 -8.27 -9.31 19.21
CA ASP A 100 -7.23 -9.80 20.13
C ASP A 100 -5.88 -9.07 20.04
N ALA A 101 -5.66 -8.34 18.97
CA ALA A 101 -4.48 -7.51 18.76
C ALA A 101 -4.86 -6.04 18.72
N ASP A 102 -4.04 -5.19 19.32
CA ASP A 102 -4.25 -3.73 19.31
C ASP A 102 -3.72 -3.10 18.02
N ILE A 103 -2.60 -3.62 17.51
CA ILE A 103 -1.97 -3.15 16.27
C ILE A 103 -1.57 -4.35 15.42
N LEU A 104 -1.91 -4.30 14.14
CA LEU A 104 -1.39 -5.21 13.11
C LEU A 104 -0.32 -4.47 12.30
N VAL A 105 0.87 -5.05 12.25
CA VAL A 105 2.03 -4.49 11.54
C VAL A 105 2.41 -5.41 10.40
N GLN A 106 2.68 -4.85 9.22
CA GLN A 106 3.33 -5.56 8.13
C GLN A 106 4.80 -5.21 8.10
N VAL A 107 5.65 -6.24 8.16
CA VAL A 107 7.10 -6.10 8.14
C VAL A 107 7.70 -6.88 6.99
N VAL A 108 8.88 -6.46 6.55
CA VAL A 108 9.69 -7.17 5.56
C VAL A 108 11.04 -7.52 6.15
N ALA A 109 11.60 -8.65 5.71
CA ALA A 109 12.89 -9.12 6.19
C ALA A 109 13.68 -9.80 5.07
N LYS A 110 15.01 -9.77 5.17
CA LYS A 110 15.90 -10.42 4.20
C LYS A 110 16.00 -11.93 4.44
N SER A 111 15.78 -12.36 5.68
CA SER A 111 15.86 -13.76 6.12
C SER A 111 15.08 -13.95 7.42
N THR A 112 14.91 -15.18 7.86
CA THR A 112 14.29 -15.51 9.15
C THR A 112 15.15 -14.99 10.33
N HIS A 113 16.47 -14.96 10.18
CA HIS A 113 17.36 -14.36 11.20
C HIS A 113 17.15 -12.85 11.29
N ASP A 114 17.00 -12.18 10.14
CA ASP A 114 16.70 -10.75 10.09
C ASP A 114 15.31 -10.45 10.67
N LEU A 115 14.31 -11.32 10.41
CA LEU A 115 12.99 -11.20 11.00
C LEU A 115 13.03 -11.28 12.54
N HIS A 116 13.91 -12.13 13.10
CA HIS A 116 14.10 -12.20 14.55
C HIS A 116 14.64 -10.88 15.11
N ARG A 117 15.67 -10.31 14.48
CA ARG A 117 16.20 -8.98 14.83
C ARG A 117 15.12 -7.88 14.81
N ILE A 118 14.28 -7.89 13.77
CA ILE A 118 13.18 -6.93 13.61
C ILE A 118 12.13 -7.13 14.72
N THR A 119 11.83 -8.38 15.07
CA THR A 119 10.92 -8.71 16.17
C THR A 119 11.43 -8.14 17.49
N ASP A 120 12.73 -8.31 17.78
CA ASP A 120 13.36 -7.77 18.99
C ASP A 120 13.32 -6.23 19.00
N ALA A 121 13.56 -5.59 17.85
CA ALA A 121 13.48 -4.13 17.73
C ALA A 121 12.06 -3.61 18.00
N ILE A 122 11.03 -4.30 17.50
CA ILE A 122 9.63 -3.95 17.75
C ILE A 122 9.25 -4.19 19.22
N LEU A 123 9.72 -5.28 19.82
CA LEU A 123 9.49 -5.56 21.26
C LEU A 123 10.17 -4.54 22.16
N ALA A 124 11.24 -3.90 21.70
CA ALA A 124 11.95 -2.84 22.44
C ALA A 124 11.23 -1.48 22.39
N VAL A 125 10.18 -1.33 21.57
CA VAL A 125 9.37 -0.10 21.54
C VAL A 125 8.55 -0.01 22.82
N ASP A 126 8.67 1.12 23.52
CA ASP A 126 7.94 1.36 24.76
C ASP A 126 6.43 1.19 24.55
N GLY A 127 5.81 0.42 25.46
CA GLY A 127 4.38 0.13 25.41
C GLY A 127 4.02 -1.14 24.64
N VAL A 128 4.91 -1.73 23.84
CA VAL A 128 4.71 -3.06 23.23
C VAL A 128 4.94 -4.15 24.28
N VAL A 129 3.93 -4.96 24.56
CA VAL A 129 3.97 -6.01 25.59
C VAL A 129 4.24 -7.38 24.98
N ARG A 130 3.66 -7.65 23.82
CA ARG A 130 3.73 -8.96 23.17
C ARG A 130 3.59 -8.81 21.66
N THR A 131 4.28 -9.70 20.94
CA THR A 131 4.12 -9.87 19.49
C THR A 131 3.73 -11.31 19.16
N SER A 132 2.95 -11.47 18.10
CA SER A 132 2.70 -12.76 17.45
C SER A 132 2.93 -12.57 15.96
N THR A 133 3.82 -13.39 15.38
CA THR A 133 4.29 -13.20 14.00
C THR A 133 3.82 -14.35 13.12
N VAL A 134 3.28 -14.00 11.94
CA VAL A 134 2.91 -14.92 10.87
C VAL A 134 3.70 -14.55 9.64
N ILE A 135 4.45 -15.50 9.08
CA ILE A 135 5.19 -15.30 7.82
C ILE A 135 4.24 -15.58 6.66
N SER A 136 4.18 -14.66 5.70
CA SER A 136 3.48 -14.88 4.43
C SER A 136 4.24 -15.91 3.60
N LEU A 137 3.57 -16.95 3.15
CA LEU A 137 4.16 -17.95 2.26
C LEU A 137 4.22 -17.45 0.82
N ASP A 138 3.14 -16.79 0.39
CA ASP A 138 3.02 -16.12 -0.91
C ASP A 138 1.98 -15.00 -0.84
N GLU A 139 1.93 -14.15 -1.84
CA GLU A 139 0.88 -13.18 -2.03
C GLU A 139 -0.17 -13.75 -3.00
N ALA A 140 -1.18 -14.45 -2.45
CA ALA A 140 -2.21 -15.10 -3.26
C ALA A 140 -3.01 -14.10 -4.13
N ILE A 141 -3.23 -12.89 -3.63
CA ILE A 141 -3.85 -11.79 -4.36
C ILE A 141 -3.04 -10.52 -4.10
N PRO A 142 -2.39 -9.92 -5.12
CA PRO A 142 -1.67 -8.67 -4.96
C PRO A 142 -2.63 -7.50 -4.64
N TYR A 143 -2.09 -6.46 -4.01
CA TYR A 143 -2.85 -5.22 -3.77
C TYR A 143 -3.37 -4.66 -5.10
N ARG A 144 -4.71 -4.68 -5.29
CA ARG A 144 -5.35 -4.38 -6.56
C ARG A 144 -6.55 -3.45 -6.43
N PRO A 145 -6.37 -2.17 -6.30
CA PRO A 145 -7.44 -1.18 -6.26
C PRO A 145 -8.11 -0.95 -7.63
N ASP A 146 -7.50 -1.44 -8.73
CA ASP A 146 -8.04 -1.33 -10.10
C ASP A 146 -9.46 -1.88 -10.22
N ALA A 147 -9.78 -2.95 -9.50
CA ALA A 147 -11.13 -3.51 -9.47
C ALA A 147 -12.17 -2.50 -8.95
N LEU A 148 -11.81 -1.73 -7.93
CA LEU A 148 -12.66 -0.66 -7.37
C LEU A 148 -12.74 0.54 -8.32
N LEU A 149 -11.64 0.88 -9.00
CA LEU A 149 -11.62 1.93 -10.02
C LEU A 149 -12.53 1.58 -11.20
N ARG A 150 -12.55 0.33 -11.66
CA ARG A 150 -13.47 -0.12 -12.71
C ARG A 150 -14.92 0.05 -12.30
N VAL A 151 -15.27 -0.29 -11.07
CA VAL A 151 -16.64 -0.04 -10.54
C VAL A 151 -16.95 1.44 -10.54
N ALA A 152 -16.05 2.30 -10.04
CA ALA A 152 -16.24 3.74 -10.01
C ALA A 152 -16.30 4.37 -11.40
N ALA A 153 -15.61 3.80 -12.39
CA ALA A 153 -15.68 4.22 -13.79
C ALA A 153 -16.96 3.74 -14.51
N GLY A 154 -17.85 2.98 -13.85
CA GLY A 154 -19.07 2.41 -14.46
C GLY A 154 -18.79 1.17 -15.33
N SER A 155 -17.62 0.55 -15.21
CA SER A 155 -17.23 -0.66 -15.95
C SER A 155 -17.38 -1.90 -15.08
N ARG A 156 -17.71 -3.06 -15.68
CA ARG A 156 -17.72 -4.34 -14.94
C ARG A 156 -16.30 -4.68 -14.47
N PRO A 157 -16.13 -5.21 -13.25
CA PRO A 157 -14.84 -5.72 -12.81
C PRO A 157 -14.36 -6.84 -13.76
N GLY A 158 -13.26 -6.60 -14.46
CA GLY A 158 -12.59 -7.61 -15.27
C GLY A 158 -11.76 -8.56 -14.39
N PRO A 159 -11.34 -9.75 -14.88
CA PRO A 159 -10.43 -10.62 -14.19
C PRO A 159 -9.11 -9.85 -13.90
N GLY A 160 -8.68 -9.88 -12.64
CA GLY A 160 -7.43 -9.23 -12.23
C GLY A 160 -6.24 -9.74 -13.04
N ARG A 161 -5.29 -8.84 -13.36
CA ARG A 161 -4.00 -9.24 -13.92
C ARG A 161 -3.29 -10.15 -12.91
N THR A 162 -3.16 -11.42 -13.22
CA THR A 162 -2.21 -12.31 -12.57
C THR A 162 -0.82 -11.89 -13.07
N GLN A 163 -0.01 -11.28 -12.23
CA GLN A 163 1.42 -11.15 -12.54
C GLN A 163 1.97 -12.57 -12.68
N GLY A 164 2.44 -12.89 -13.89
CA GLY A 164 3.05 -14.17 -14.17
C GLY A 164 4.26 -14.38 -13.26
N ARG A 165 4.27 -15.52 -12.56
CA ARG A 165 5.49 -16.05 -11.95
C ARG A 165 6.60 -16.10 -12.99
N ILE A 166 7.69 -15.40 -12.76
CA ILE A 166 8.99 -15.72 -13.31
C ILE A 166 9.78 -16.44 -12.24
#